data_2aeb2b6fcc4bbf0c86416b91524d0280
#
_entry.id   2aeb2b6fcc4bbf0c86416b91524d0280
#
_cell.length_a   1.000
_cell.length_b   1.000
_cell.length_c   1.000
_cell.angle_alpha   90.00
_cell.angle_beta   90.00
_cell.angle_gamma   90.00
#
_symmetry.space_group_name_H-M   'P 1'
#
loop_
_entity.id
_entity.type
_entity.pdbx_description
1 polymer ?
#
loop_
_entity_poly.entity_id
_entity_poly.type
_entity_poly.pdbx_seq_one_letter_code
_entity_poly.pdbx_strand_id
1 'polypeptide(L)'
;YTQLQGSFSVNNRALVNGIPQVINMKEMVSNFVDFRHEVIVRRTKFKLKNAEERLHILEGYRIALDNIDEIIATIRASKNTQEANNKLQEQFKLSEIQAKAILEMRLQKLTGLERDKVEKEYNEIIKTVKELKGILEKRSLRMDIIKKEVGEIKAKYTDLRRTTILHGSADIETEDMIADEEMVITISRHGYIKRLPIRTYRNQGRGGKGLSGSNLKDEDFIENIFVASTHAYILFFTDHGICHWLKVHRIPSLGRLARGKAIVNLLQLEKDEKIEAFVTVRDFNDPYYVTMVTKNGTIKKSDLKSFSRPRVNGIIAIKLLDDDKLIEAKITEGDNDIILATRNGYANRFNETDARSMGRNSQGVRGISLRDDDQVVAMVVIKREGTLLSISENGYGKRTEISGYKVTKRGSKGVITLKTTERNGKLISLLEVVDNDDLMIVTRDGMIIRQSVNKISVIGRNTQGVRLIALNEKD
;
A
#
# COMPACT_ATOMS: atom_id res chain seq x y z
N TYR A 1 6.84 -24.32 -11.59
CA TYR A 1 7.32 -22.98 -11.26
C TYR A 1 7.15 -22.08 -12.48
N THR A 2 5.99 -21.45 -12.58
CA THR A 2 5.67 -20.49 -13.64
C THR A 2 5.32 -19.15 -13.00
N GLN A 3 5.74 -18.04 -13.62
CA GLN A 3 5.35 -16.69 -13.21
C GLN A 3 3.94 -16.36 -13.76
N LEU A 4 2.94 -17.16 -13.39
CA LEU A 4 1.55 -16.94 -13.83
C LEU A 4 0.86 -15.80 -13.07
N GLN A 5 1.41 -15.39 -11.95
CA GLN A 5 0.92 -14.25 -11.17
C GLN A 5 1.98 -13.15 -11.17
N GLY A 6 1.64 -12.03 -11.75
CA GLY A 6 2.53 -10.89 -11.86
C GLY A 6 1.78 -9.61 -12.21
N SER A 7 2.37 -8.47 -11.93
CA SER A 7 1.90 -7.17 -12.38
C SER A 7 2.66 -6.73 -13.61
N PHE A 8 1.95 -6.18 -14.58
CA PHE A 8 2.53 -5.58 -15.77
C PHE A 8 2.21 -4.09 -15.80
N SER A 9 3.24 -3.26 -15.81
CA SER A 9 3.08 -1.82 -15.91
C SER A 9 2.88 -1.39 -17.36
N VAL A 10 1.73 -0.81 -17.67
CA VAL A 10 1.42 -0.30 -19.01
C VAL A 10 1.74 1.18 -19.07
N ASN A 11 2.63 1.57 -19.98
CA ASN A 11 2.97 2.95 -20.27
C ASN A 11 2.47 3.31 -21.68
N ASN A 12 1.25 3.83 -21.76
CA ASN A 12 0.61 4.20 -23.01
C ASN A 12 1.13 5.58 -23.45
N ARG A 13 1.91 5.62 -24.52
CA ARG A 13 2.34 6.87 -25.17
C ARG A 13 1.58 7.05 -26.47
N ALA A 14 0.99 8.22 -26.66
CA ALA A 14 0.27 8.58 -27.87
C ALA A 14 0.56 10.02 -28.29
N LEU A 15 0.34 10.30 -29.56
CA LEU A 15 0.38 11.65 -30.10
C LEU A 15 -1.02 12.27 -29.94
N VAL A 16 -1.13 13.27 -29.08
CA VAL A 16 -2.36 14.07 -28.91
C VAL A 16 -2.08 15.46 -29.48
N ASN A 17 -2.81 15.82 -30.52
CA ASN A 17 -2.58 17.08 -31.25
C ASN A 17 -1.13 17.28 -31.74
N GLY A 18 -0.45 16.18 -32.14
CA GLY A 18 0.93 16.20 -32.59
C GLY A 18 2.00 16.23 -31.49
N ILE A 19 1.59 16.22 -30.22
CA ILE A 19 2.49 16.22 -29.05
C ILE A 19 2.50 14.84 -28.40
N PRO A 20 3.68 14.20 -28.21
CA PRO A 20 3.77 12.94 -27.50
C PRO A 20 3.42 13.11 -26.02
N GLN A 21 2.46 12.33 -25.54
CA GLN A 21 1.98 12.35 -24.14
C GLN A 21 1.80 10.94 -23.62
N VAL A 22 1.96 10.78 -22.31
CA VAL A 22 1.56 9.55 -21.59
C VAL A 22 0.10 9.73 -21.23
N ILE A 23 -0.75 8.83 -21.71
CA ILE A 23 -2.21 8.90 -21.50
C ILE A 23 -2.73 7.67 -20.79
N ASN A 24 -3.68 7.88 -19.90
CA ASN A 24 -4.40 6.79 -19.27
C ASN A 24 -5.54 6.27 -20.16
N MET A 25 -6.18 5.16 -19.79
CA MET A 25 -7.25 4.54 -20.57
C MET A 25 -8.45 5.48 -20.80
N LYS A 26 -8.83 6.29 -19.81
CA LYS A 26 -9.93 7.24 -19.93
C LYS A 26 -9.60 8.34 -20.93
N GLU A 27 -8.40 8.87 -20.87
CA GLU A 27 -7.92 9.90 -21.82
C GLU A 27 -7.82 9.34 -23.24
N MET A 28 -7.39 8.08 -23.41
CA MET A 28 -7.37 7.42 -24.71
C MET A 28 -8.74 7.36 -25.34
N VAL A 29 -9.76 6.91 -24.59
CA VAL A 29 -11.15 6.85 -25.05
C VAL A 29 -11.71 8.27 -25.35
N SER A 30 -11.44 9.23 -24.49
CA SER A 30 -11.88 10.61 -24.68
C SER A 30 -11.31 11.22 -25.96
N ASN A 31 -10.00 11.13 -26.15
CA ASN A 31 -9.33 11.63 -27.36
C ASN A 31 -9.83 10.93 -28.64
N PHE A 32 -10.12 9.63 -28.57
CA PHE A 32 -10.72 8.91 -29.69
C PHE A 32 -12.11 9.45 -30.05
N VAL A 33 -12.97 9.68 -29.05
CA VAL A 33 -14.32 10.25 -29.27
C VAL A 33 -14.23 11.65 -29.86
N ASP A 34 -13.35 12.48 -29.36
CA ASP A 34 -13.16 13.87 -29.85
C ASP A 34 -12.64 13.86 -31.29
N PHE A 35 -11.69 13.02 -31.62
CA PHE A 35 -11.23 12.84 -32.99
C PHE A 35 -12.36 12.38 -33.93
N ARG A 36 -13.14 11.38 -33.52
CA ARG A 36 -14.28 10.90 -34.32
C ARG A 36 -15.32 12.01 -34.53
N HIS A 37 -15.57 12.80 -33.49
CA HIS A 37 -16.46 13.95 -33.59
C HIS A 37 -15.97 14.97 -34.63
N GLU A 38 -14.68 15.28 -34.63
CA GLU A 38 -14.07 16.19 -35.62
C GLU A 38 -14.19 15.63 -37.05
N VAL A 39 -13.91 14.33 -37.23
CA VAL A 39 -14.04 13.66 -38.52
C VAL A 39 -15.49 13.76 -39.05
N ILE A 40 -16.50 13.55 -38.19
CA ILE A 40 -17.90 13.66 -38.57
C ILE A 40 -18.24 15.11 -38.99
N VAL A 41 -17.76 16.08 -38.22
CA VAL A 41 -17.99 17.51 -38.61
C VAL A 41 -17.37 17.82 -39.95
N ARG A 42 -16.13 17.43 -40.20
CA ARG A 42 -15.46 17.67 -41.52
C ARG A 42 -16.18 16.93 -42.64
N ARG A 43 -16.54 15.67 -42.46
CA ARG A 43 -17.29 14.86 -43.43
C ARG A 43 -18.66 15.48 -43.75
N THR A 44 -19.37 15.94 -42.73
CA THR A 44 -20.70 16.57 -42.89
C THR A 44 -20.60 17.91 -43.59
N LYS A 45 -19.62 18.77 -43.28
CA LYS A 45 -19.36 20.02 -43.98
C LYS A 45 -19.07 19.79 -45.45
N PHE A 46 -18.25 18.80 -45.78
CA PHE A 46 -17.95 18.47 -47.18
C PHE A 46 -19.18 17.98 -47.92
N LYS A 47 -19.98 17.09 -47.33
CA LYS A 47 -21.24 16.63 -47.94
C LYS A 47 -22.25 17.77 -48.10
N LEU A 48 -22.33 18.65 -47.11
CA LEU A 48 -23.23 19.83 -47.18
C LEU A 48 -22.84 20.75 -48.32
N LYS A 49 -21.55 21.06 -48.47
CA LYS A 49 -21.06 21.90 -49.57
C LYS A 49 -21.46 21.30 -50.93
N ASN A 50 -21.19 20.01 -51.16
CA ASN A 50 -21.52 19.35 -52.39
C ASN A 50 -23.07 19.31 -52.66
N ALA A 51 -23.85 19.13 -51.59
CA ALA A 51 -25.29 19.12 -51.67
C ALA A 51 -25.86 20.52 -51.99
N GLU A 52 -25.32 21.58 -51.40
CA GLU A 52 -25.68 22.97 -51.66
C GLU A 52 -25.28 23.40 -53.07
N GLU A 53 -24.11 23.04 -53.56
CA GLU A 53 -23.68 23.25 -54.94
C GLU A 53 -24.64 22.56 -55.94
N ARG A 54 -25.04 21.30 -55.66
CA ARG A 54 -25.99 20.58 -56.49
C ARG A 54 -27.41 21.18 -56.44
N LEU A 55 -27.85 21.58 -55.23
CA LEU A 55 -29.15 22.26 -55.06
C LEU A 55 -29.21 23.54 -55.85
N HIS A 56 -28.14 24.34 -55.81
CA HIS A 56 -28.06 25.59 -56.59
C HIS A 56 -28.22 25.35 -58.10
N ILE A 57 -27.61 24.30 -58.64
CA ILE A 57 -27.80 23.95 -60.07
C ILE A 57 -29.26 23.52 -60.36
N LEU A 58 -29.86 22.71 -59.48
CA LEU A 58 -31.23 22.25 -59.62
C LEU A 58 -32.25 23.41 -59.55
N GLU A 59 -31.99 24.41 -58.69
CA GLU A 59 -32.80 25.65 -58.67
C GLU A 59 -32.75 26.36 -60.03
N GLY A 60 -31.56 26.43 -60.61
CA GLY A 60 -31.43 26.98 -62.00
C GLY A 60 -32.19 26.13 -63.02
N TYR A 61 -32.13 24.81 -62.96
CA TYR A 61 -32.91 23.94 -63.86
C TYR A 61 -34.41 24.12 -63.67
N ARG A 62 -34.91 24.31 -62.46
CA ARG A 62 -36.30 24.52 -62.16
C ARG A 62 -36.79 25.84 -62.79
N ILE A 63 -36.02 26.93 -62.61
CA ILE A 63 -36.32 28.22 -63.27
C ILE A 63 -36.34 28.06 -64.80
N ALA A 64 -35.39 27.29 -65.33
CA ALA A 64 -35.31 27.03 -66.76
C ALA A 64 -36.50 26.20 -67.32
N LEU A 65 -36.95 25.21 -66.55
CA LEU A 65 -38.10 24.38 -66.95
C LEU A 65 -39.45 25.14 -66.85
N ASP A 66 -39.55 26.10 -65.94
CA ASP A 66 -40.74 26.91 -65.79
C ASP A 66 -40.84 28.03 -66.89
N ASN A 67 -39.69 28.43 -67.47
CA ASN A 67 -39.61 29.51 -68.51
C ASN A 67 -38.95 28.97 -69.79
N ILE A 68 -39.25 27.74 -70.18
CA ILE A 68 -38.47 26.97 -71.16
C ILE A 68 -38.49 27.65 -72.58
N ASP A 69 -39.64 28.15 -73.00
CA ASP A 69 -39.79 28.76 -74.32
C ASP A 69 -39.00 30.08 -74.43
N GLU A 70 -39.04 30.89 -73.41
CA GLU A 70 -38.29 32.16 -73.31
C GLU A 70 -36.77 31.92 -73.27
N ILE A 71 -36.33 30.90 -72.52
CA ILE A 71 -34.92 30.56 -72.45
C ILE A 71 -34.39 30.01 -73.79
N ILE A 72 -35.15 29.20 -74.46
CA ILE A 72 -34.81 28.72 -75.82
C ILE A 72 -34.74 29.88 -76.81
N ALA A 73 -35.70 30.78 -76.76
CA ALA A 73 -35.72 31.98 -77.63
C ALA A 73 -34.46 32.87 -77.36
N THR A 74 -34.12 33.07 -76.09
CA THR A 74 -32.96 33.90 -75.71
C THR A 74 -31.65 33.24 -76.15
N ILE A 75 -31.48 31.89 -76.00
CA ILE A 75 -30.32 31.17 -76.45
C ILE A 75 -30.18 31.25 -77.98
N ARG A 76 -31.28 31.09 -78.74
CA ARG A 76 -31.27 31.16 -80.20
C ARG A 76 -31.01 32.57 -80.75
N ALA A 77 -31.39 33.61 -80.02
CA ALA A 77 -31.17 35.00 -80.39
C ALA A 77 -29.78 35.55 -80.04
N SER A 78 -28.94 34.75 -79.36
CA SER A 78 -27.58 35.08 -78.94
C SER A 78 -26.56 34.66 -79.99
N LYS A 79 -25.53 35.50 -80.22
CA LYS A 79 -24.49 35.26 -81.23
C LYS A 79 -23.40 34.24 -80.76
N ASN A 80 -23.21 34.14 -79.49
CA ASN A 80 -22.25 33.21 -78.89
C ASN A 80 -22.67 32.77 -77.50
N THR A 81 -22.02 31.75 -76.97
CA THR A 81 -22.32 31.17 -75.65
C THR A 81 -22.14 32.15 -74.47
N GLN A 82 -21.19 33.09 -74.59
CA GLN A 82 -20.99 34.15 -73.59
C GLN A 82 -22.09 35.15 -73.49
N GLU A 83 -22.61 35.60 -74.68
CA GLU A 83 -23.77 36.49 -74.79
C GLU A 83 -25.02 35.79 -74.25
N ALA A 84 -25.23 34.55 -74.60
CA ALA A 84 -26.31 33.71 -74.04
C ALA A 84 -26.27 33.61 -72.54
N ASN A 85 -25.07 33.34 -71.98
CA ASN A 85 -24.86 33.27 -70.55
C ASN A 85 -25.19 34.56 -69.81
N ASN A 86 -24.72 35.75 -70.37
CA ASN A 86 -24.99 37.01 -69.74
C ASN A 86 -26.49 37.39 -69.82
N LYS A 87 -27.16 37.14 -70.94
CA LYS A 87 -28.60 37.41 -71.12
C LYS A 87 -29.47 36.56 -70.18
N LEU A 88 -29.10 35.23 -69.98
CA LEU A 88 -29.79 34.37 -69.07
C LEU A 88 -29.65 34.82 -67.60
N GLN A 89 -28.48 35.33 -67.24
CA GLN A 89 -28.28 35.88 -65.90
C GLN A 89 -29.12 37.16 -65.68
N GLU A 90 -29.15 38.07 -66.63
CA GLU A 90 -29.88 39.34 -66.50
C GLU A 90 -31.41 39.15 -66.51
N GLN A 91 -31.92 38.30 -67.44
CA GLN A 91 -33.36 38.12 -67.63
C GLN A 91 -34.01 37.29 -66.54
N PHE A 92 -33.34 36.20 -66.14
CA PHE A 92 -33.93 35.22 -65.24
C PHE A 92 -33.28 35.24 -63.84
N LYS A 93 -32.40 36.20 -63.55
CA LYS A 93 -31.67 36.42 -62.28
C LYS A 93 -30.90 35.14 -61.88
N LEU A 94 -30.33 34.43 -62.84
CA LEU A 94 -29.55 33.28 -62.66
C LEU A 94 -28.11 33.62 -62.28
N SER A 95 -27.46 32.73 -61.48
CA SER A 95 -26.01 32.84 -61.28
C SER A 95 -25.26 32.36 -62.54
N GLU A 96 -24.01 32.75 -62.72
CA GLU A 96 -23.15 32.30 -63.79
C GLU A 96 -23.07 30.77 -63.84
N ILE A 97 -22.98 30.09 -62.66
CA ILE A 97 -22.96 28.64 -62.59
C ILE A 97 -24.27 28.04 -63.07
N GLN A 98 -25.41 28.60 -62.72
CA GLN A 98 -26.72 28.13 -63.15
C GLN A 98 -26.93 28.35 -64.66
N ALA A 99 -26.59 29.52 -65.16
CA ALA A 99 -26.70 29.82 -66.58
C ALA A 99 -25.81 28.92 -67.43
N LYS A 100 -24.59 28.66 -66.98
CA LYS A 100 -23.66 27.70 -67.63
C LYS A 100 -24.23 26.30 -67.62
N ALA A 101 -24.77 25.83 -66.50
CA ALA A 101 -25.37 24.48 -66.36
C ALA A 101 -26.60 24.33 -67.28
N ILE A 102 -27.37 25.41 -67.47
CA ILE A 102 -28.52 25.45 -68.41
C ILE A 102 -28.05 25.35 -69.86
N LEU A 103 -27.01 26.08 -70.25
CA LEU A 103 -26.44 26.03 -71.59
C LEU A 103 -25.82 24.66 -71.92
N GLU A 104 -25.29 23.93 -70.91
CA GLU A 104 -24.76 22.58 -71.06
C GLU A 104 -25.86 21.49 -70.98
N MET A 105 -27.11 21.85 -70.71
CA MET A 105 -28.23 20.94 -70.57
C MET A 105 -28.61 20.31 -71.90
N ARG A 106 -28.72 18.98 -71.93
CA ARG A 106 -29.16 18.22 -73.10
C ARG A 106 -30.65 18.45 -73.34
N LEU A 107 -31.06 18.61 -74.60
CA LEU A 107 -32.47 18.79 -75.00
C LEU A 107 -33.38 17.67 -74.48
N GLN A 108 -32.87 16.47 -74.30
CA GLN A 108 -33.61 15.34 -73.72
C GLN A 108 -34.13 15.63 -72.29
N LYS A 109 -33.48 16.49 -71.52
CA LYS A 109 -33.91 16.88 -70.17
C LYS A 109 -35.10 17.86 -70.15
N LEU A 110 -35.52 18.30 -71.29
CA LEU A 110 -36.68 19.23 -71.44
C LEU A 110 -38.02 18.47 -71.55
N THR A 111 -38.03 17.17 -71.53
CA THR A 111 -39.26 16.33 -71.57
C THR A 111 -39.96 16.34 -70.20
N GLY A 112 -41.31 16.17 -70.22
CA GLY A 112 -42.11 16.17 -68.99
C GLY A 112 -41.69 15.12 -67.97
N LEU A 113 -41.26 13.94 -68.41
CA LEU A 113 -40.73 12.88 -67.55
C LEU A 113 -39.42 13.27 -66.83
N GLU A 114 -38.59 14.07 -67.49
CA GLU A 114 -37.34 14.54 -66.87
C GLU A 114 -37.59 15.72 -65.90
N ARG A 115 -38.63 16.54 -66.14
CA ARG A 115 -39.09 17.55 -65.19
C ARG A 115 -39.46 16.93 -63.84
N ASP A 116 -40.24 15.86 -63.85
CA ASP A 116 -40.59 15.15 -62.62
C ASP A 116 -39.36 14.58 -61.88
N LYS A 117 -38.33 14.14 -62.61
CA LYS A 117 -37.07 13.67 -62.01
C LYS A 117 -36.28 14.79 -61.35
N VAL A 118 -36.18 15.96 -61.99
CA VAL A 118 -35.53 17.12 -61.43
C VAL A 118 -36.24 17.60 -60.16
N GLU A 119 -37.56 17.62 -60.14
CA GLU A 119 -38.33 17.98 -58.95
C GLU A 119 -38.16 16.99 -57.81
N LYS A 120 -38.11 15.67 -58.08
CA LYS A 120 -37.82 14.65 -57.11
C LYS A 120 -36.39 14.83 -56.53
N GLU A 121 -35.38 14.95 -57.40
CA GLU A 121 -34.01 15.14 -56.98
C GLU A 121 -33.86 16.44 -56.13
N TYR A 122 -34.52 17.53 -56.52
CA TYR A 122 -34.56 18.76 -55.77
C TYR A 122 -35.07 18.57 -54.33
N ASN A 123 -36.22 17.91 -54.20
CA ASN A 123 -36.85 17.62 -52.92
C ASN A 123 -36.00 16.71 -52.04
N GLU A 124 -35.34 15.71 -52.61
CA GLU A 124 -34.43 14.82 -51.90
C GLU A 124 -33.17 15.52 -51.39
N ILE A 125 -32.61 16.42 -52.21
CA ILE A 125 -31.44 17.22 -51.81
C ILE A 125 -31.79 18.22 -50.76
N ILE A 126 -32.92 18.92 -50.82
CA ILE A 126 -33.40 19.83 -49.77
C ILE A 126 -33.50 19.09 -48.44
N LYS A 127 -34.08 17.90 -48.45
CA LYS A 127 -34.16 17.07 -47.24
C LYS A 127 -32.78 16.72 -46.71
N THR A 128 -31.85 16.31 -47.59
CA THR A 128 -30.47 16.02 -47.24
C THR A 128 -29.72 17.23 -46.66
N VAL A 129 -29.86 18.40 -47.27
CA VAL A 129 -29.26 19.65 -46.78
C VAL A 129 -29.79 19.96 -45.38
N LYS A 130 -31.09 19.84 -45.14
CA LYS A 130 -31.71 20.07 -43.84
C LYS A 130 -31.20 19.10 -42.79
N GLU A 131 -31.06 17.83 -43.11
CA GLU A 131 -30.50 16.78 -42.24
C GLU A 131 -29.03 17.09 -41.91
N LEU A 132 -28.18 17.41 -42.91
CA LEU A 132 -26.78 17.72 -42.72
C LEU A 132 -26.57 18.99 -41.87
N LYS A 133 -27.40 20.05 -42.07
CA LYS A 133 -27.40 21.24 -41.20
C LYS A 133 -27.76 20.87 -39.75
N GLY A 134 -28.79 20.05 -39.55
CA GLY A 134 -29.16 19.58 -38.21
C GLY A 134 -28.05 18.78 -37.50
N ILE A 135 -27.28 17.98 -38.25
CA ILE A 135 -26.12 17.25 -37.69
C ILE A 135 -25.02 18.23 -37.26
N LEU A 136 -24.79 19.31 -38.03
CA LEU A 136 -23.79 20.34 -37.67
C LEU A 136 -24.22 21.16 -36.46
N GLU A 137 -25.50 21.45 -36.31
CA GLU A 137 -26.02 22.22 -35.18
C GLU A 137 -26.05 21.42 -33.89
N LYS A 138 -26.54 20.18 -33.94
CA LYS A 138 -26.81 19.36 -32.73
C LYS A 138 -25.69 18.37 -32.45
N ARG A 139 -25.00 18.57 -31.31
CA ARG A 139 -23.95 17.63 -30.84
C ARG A 139 -24.52 16.23 -30.58
N SER A 140 -25.75 16.12 -30.08
CA SER A 140 -26.39 14.83 -29.81
C SER A 140 -26.45 13.94 -31.05
N LEU A 141 -26.88 14.51 -32.21
CA LEU A 141 -26.93 13.74 -33.45
C LEU A 141 -25.56 13.24 -33.91
N ARG A 142 -24.52 14.05 -33.71
CA ARG A 142 -23.14 13.60 -34.01
C ARG A 142 -22.69 12.46 -33.10
N MET A 143 -23.05 12.49 -31.81
CA MET A 143 -22.75 11.41 -30.88
C MET A 143 -23.53 10.13 -31.23
N ASP A 144 -24.75 10.25 -31.68
CA ASP A 144 -25.56 9.09 -32.12
C ASP A 144 -24.97 8.44 -33.37
N ILE A 145 -24.43 9.24 -34.30
CA ILE A 145 -23.69 8.72 -35.46
C ILE A 145 -22.44 7.97 -35.00
N ILE A 146 -21.68 8.51 -34.05
CA ILE A 146 -20.49 7.81 -33.50
C ILE A 146 -20.90 6.49 -32.86
N LYS A 147 -21.94 6.50 -32.04
CA LYS A 147 -22.44 5.27 -31.38
C LYS A 147 -22.87 4.23 -32.41
N LYS A 148 -23.58 4.64 -33.47
CA LYS A 148 -23.98 3.73 -34.54
C LYS A 148 -22.79 3.14 -35.28
N GLU A 149 -21.84 3.95 -35.72
CA GLU A 149 -20.66 3.49 -36.46
C GLU A 149 -19.77 2.56 -35.61
N VAL A 150 -19.57 2.89 -34.33
CA VAL A 150 -18.82 2.02 -33.39
C VAL A 150 -19.58 0.72 -33.10
N GLY A 151 -20.93 0.81 -33.01
CA GLY A 151 -21.80 -0.37 -32.84
C GLY A 151 -21.72 -1.35 -34.01
N GLU A 152 -21.68 -0.84 -35.24
CA GLU A 152 -21.50 -1.67 -36.44
C GLU A 152 -20.14 -2.38 -36.45
N ILE A 153 -19.07 -1.67 -36.08
CA ILE A 153 -17.74 -2.24 -35.94
C ILE A 153 -17.73 -3.32 -34.85
N LYS A 154 -18.34 -3.02 -33.70
CA LYS A 154 -18.46 -3.97 -32.60
C LYS A 154 -19.17 -5.25 -33.06
N ALA A 155 -20.31 -5.14 -33.72
CA ALA A 155 -21.06 -6.31 -34.20
C ALA A 155 -20.26 -7.17 -35.17
N LYS A 156 -19.43 -6.56 -36.02
CA LYS A 156 -18.63 -7.25 -37.03
C LYS A 156 -17.37 -7.92 -36.51
N TYR A 157 -16.71 -7.32 -35.47
CA TYR A 157 -15.38 -7.71 -35.00
C TYR A 157 -15.34 -8.11 -33.54
N THR A 158 -16.47 -8.33 -32.88
CA THR A 158 -16.51 -8.75 -31.50
C THR A 158 -16.02 -10.18 -31.34
N ASP A 159 -14.99 -10.35 -30.53
CA ASP A 159 -14.52 -11.64 -30.00
C ASP A 159 -14.97 -11.80 -28.54
N LEU A 160 -15.26 -13.05 -28.16
CA LEU A 160 -15.48 -13.37 -26.74
C LEU A 160 -14.18 -13.26 -25.97
N ARG A 161 -14.25 -12.66 -24.78
CA ARG A 161 -13.12 -12.58 -23.88
C ARG A 161 -12.68 -14.00 -23.46
N ARG A 162 -11.41 -14.35 -23.68
CA ARG A 162 -10.86 -15.66 -23.31
C ARG A 162 -10.54 -15.75 -21.82
N THR A 163 -10.15 -14.64 -21.20
CA THR A 163 -9.83 -14.58 -19.77
C THR A 163 -11.09 -14.28 -18.97
N THR A 164 -11.40 -15.10 -17.98
CA THR A 164 -12.51 -14.88 -17.07
C THR A 164 -12.19 -13.73 -16.10
N ILE A 165 -13.11 -12.78 -15.96
CA ILE A 165 -13.04 -11.77 -14.91
C ILE A 165 -13.81 -12.31 -13.71
N LEU A 166 -13.09 -12.59 -12.63
CA LEU A 166 -13.69 -12.94 -11.36
C LEU A 166 -13.92 -11.64 -10.57
N HIS A 167 -15.19 -11.32 -10.29
CA HIS A 167 -15.52 -10.20 -9.41
C HIS A 167 -15.30 -10.67 -7.97
N GLY A 168 -14.23 -10.15 -7.35
CA GLY A 168 -14.07 -10.15 -5.90
C GLY A 168 -14.30 -11.48 -5.17
N SER A 169 -13.79 -12.60 -5.66
CA SER A 169 -13.22 -13.52 -4.71
C SER A 169 -12.01 -12.76 -4.17
N ALA A 170 -12.04 -12.44 -2.88
CA ALA A 170 -10.86 -11.98 -2.18
C ALA A 170 -9.67 -12.74 -2.77
N ASP A 171 -8.61 -12.03 -3.17
CA ASP A 171 -7.38 -12.70 -3.55
C ASP A 171 -7.16 -13.74 -2.48
N ILE A 172 -7.18 -15.03 -2.86
CA ILE A 172 -6.80 -16.09 -1.92
C ILE A 172 -5.37 -15.75 -1.59
N GLU A 173 -5.19 -15.03 -0.49
CA GLU A 173 -3.87 -14.73 0.00
C GLU A 173 -3.22 -16.08 0.27
N THR A 174 -1.93 -16.19 0.02
CA THR A 174 -1.16 -17.41 0.34
C THR A 174 -1.43 -17.84 1.78
N GLU A 175 -1.85 -16.91 2.62
CA GLU A 175 -2.24 -17.09 4.01
C GLU A 175 -3.52 -17.92 4.18
N ASP A 176 -4.53 -17.76 3.31
CA ASP A 176 -5.79 -18.51 3.35
C ASP A 176 -5.58 -20.02 3.07
N MET A 177 -4.45 -20.36 2.44
CA MET A 177 -4.05 -21.74 2.16
C MET A 177 -3.18 -22.34 3.28
N ILE A 178 -2.76 -21.55 4.26
CA ILE A 178 -1.91 -21.96 5.37
C ILE A 178 -2.79 -22.19 6.60
N ALA A 179 -2.69 -23.38 7.20
CA ALA A 179 -3.42 -23.65 8.43
C ALA A 179 -2.98 -22.69 9.55
N ASP A 180 -3.94 -22.16 10.31
CA ASP A 180 -3.65 -21.36 11.51
C ASP A 180 -3.20 -22.29 12.65
N GLU A 181 -1.89 -22.41 12.81
CA GLU A 181 -1.25 -23.26 13.82
C GLU A 181 -0.33 -22.43 14.71
N GLU A 182 -0.24 -22.83 15.97
CA GLU A 182 0.77 -22.26 16.88
C GLU A 182 2.16 -22.78 16.57
N MET A 183 3.07 -21.86 16.33
CA MET A 183 4.46 -22.12 16.00
C MET A 183 5.39 -21.60 17.08
N VAL A 184 6.38 -22.38 17.43
CA VAL A 184 7.52 -21.92 18.24
C VAL A 184 8.51 -21.22 17.31
N ILE A 185 8.82 -19.98 17.61
CA ILE A 185 9.81 -19.19 16.89
C ILE A 185 11.04 -19.06 17.77
N THR A 186 12.19 -19.30 17.18
CA THR A 186 13.48 -19.14 17.86
C THR A 186 14.34 -18.16 17.11
N ILE A 187 14.97 -17.24 17.85
CA ILE A 187 15.93 -16.26 17.34
C ILE A 187 17.24 -16.50 18.09
N SER A 188 18.33 -16.70 17.34
CA SER A 188 19.66 -16.82 17.94
C SER A 188 20.32 -15.47 18.10
N ARG A 189 21.35 -15.38 18.94
CA ARG A 189 22.17 -14.18 19.17
C ARG A 189 22.76 -13.59 17.88
N HIS A 190 23.15 -14.43 16.94
CA HIS A 190 23.65 -13.99 15.64
C HIS A 190 22.53 -13.67 14.63
N GLY A 191 21.27 -13.59 15.08
CA GLY A 191 20.14 -13.20 14.25
C GLY A 191 19.65 -14.27 13.29
N TYR A 192 19.82 -15.57 13.61
CA TYR A 192 19.18 -16.65 12.87
C TYR A 192 17.80 -16.94 13.41
N ILE A 193 16.80 -16.92 12.53
CA ILE A 193 15.40 -17.16 12.87
C ILE A 193 14.87 -18.41 12.19
N LYS A 194 14.05 -19.18 12.90
CA LYS A 194 13.29 -20.31 12.36
C LYS A 194 11.98 -20.49 13.12
N ARG A 195 11.04 -21.20 12.51
CA ARG A 195 9.80 -21.62 13.16
C ARG A 195 9.66 -23.13 13.15
N LEU A 196 8.99 -23.67 14.17
CA LEU A 196 8.66 -25.10 14.31
C LEU A 196 7.24 -25.23 14.86
N PRO A 197 6.47 -26.24 14.47
CA PRO A 197 5.21 -26.55 15.14
C PRO A 197 5.42 -26.82 16.63
N ILE A 198 4.55 -26.31 17.49
CA ILE A 198 4.64 -26.46 18.94
C ILE A 198 4.71 -27.95 19.36
N ARG A 199 4.04 -28.83 18.62
CA ARG A 199 4.06 -30.30 18.81
C ARG A 199 5.45 -30.95 18.69
N THR A 200 6.42 -30.24 18.11
CA THR A 200 7.80 -30.72 18.01
C THR A 200 8.49 -30.74 19.36
N TYR A 201 8.04 -29.93 20.31
CA TYR A 201 8.50 -29.88 21.68
C TYR A 201 7.55 -30.69 22.55
N ARG A 202 7.89 -31.96 22.79
CA ARG A 202 7.08 -32.87 23.67
C ARG A 202 7.14 -32.40 25.11
N ASN A 203 6.00 -32.44 25.81
CA ASN A 203 5.97 -32.26 27.26
C ASN A 203 6.83 -33.32 27.92
N GLN A 204 7.83 -32.92 28.71
CA GLN A 204 8.63 -33.78 29.51
C GLN A 204 8.25 -33.67 30.99
N GLY A 205 8.17 -34.80 31.69
CA GLY A 205 7.94 -34.80 33.11
C GLY A 205 9.11 -34.17 33.89
N ARG A 206 8.89 -33.90 35.19
CA ARG A 206 9.93 -33.40 36.10
C ARG A 206 11.14 -34.33 36.09
N GLY A 207 12.36 -33.78 35.86
CA GLY A 207 13.60 -34.56 35.84
C GLY A 207 14.01 -35.09 34.47
N GLY A 208 13.29 -34.78 33.40
CA GLY A 208 13.67 -35.11 32.01
C GLY A 208 14.96 -34.39 31.58
N LYS A 209 15.80 -35.08 30.80
CA LYS A 209 16.93 -34.44 30.10
C LYS A 209 16.34 -33.50 29.04
N GLY A 210 16.61 -32.19 29.11
CA GLY A 210 16.19 -31.22 28.14
C GLY A 210 16.51 -31.63 26.71
N LEU A 211 15.81 -31.05 25.73
CA LEU A 211 16.08 -31.28 24.31
C LEU A 211 16.94 -30.12 23.77
N SER A 212 18.01 -30.47 23.02
CA SER A 212 18.80 -29.45 22.31
C SER A 212 17.94 -28.72 21.31
N GLY A 213 17.90 -27.39 21.38
CA GLY A 213 17.08 -26.53 20.50
C GLY A 213 17.70 -26.23 19.13
N SER A 214 19.02 -26.43 18.99
CA SER A 214 19.74 -26.17 17.75
C SER A 214 21.17 -26.77 17.81
N ASN A 215 21.72 -27.17 16.66
CA ASN A 215 23.16 -27.39 16.48
C ASN A 215 23.75 -26.06 15.95
N LEU A 216 24.00 -25.15 16.85
CA LEU A 216 24.68 -23.89 16.55
C LEU A 216 26.20 -24.09 16.60
N LYS A 217 26.98 -23.33 15.85
CA LYS A 217 28.43 -23.27 15.95
C LYS A 217 28.81 -22.75 17.33
N ASP A 218 30.00 -23.05 17.80
CA ASP A 218 30.49 -22.89 19.18
C ASP A 218 30.31 -21.52 19.87
N GLU A 219 29.74 -20.52 19.23
CA GLU A 219 29.53 -19.16 19.77
C GLU A 219 28.11 -18.61 19.59
N ASP A 220 27.14 -19.37 19.04
CA ASP A 220 25.76 -18.92 18.84
C ASP A 220 24.80 -19.73 19.73
N PHE A 221 23.79 -19.06 20.30
CA PHE A 221 22.78 -19.70 21.14
C PHE A 221 21.41 -19.05 20.88
N ILE A 222 20.36 -19.78 21.27
CA ILE A 222 18.99 -19.24 21.17
C ILE A 222 18.82 -18.16 22.24
N GLU A 223 18.68 -16.94 21.82
CA GLU A 223 18.47 -15.78 22.69
C GLU A 223 16.99 -15.55 22.98
N ASN A 224 16.13 -15.76 21.98
CA ASN A 224 14.71 -15.57 22.13
C ASN A 224 13.92 -16.77 21.62
N ILE A 225 12.91 -17.17 22.41
CA ILE A 225 11.95 -18.21 22.07
C ILE A 225 10.55 -17.74 22.47
N PHE A 226 9.59 -17.85 21.55
CA PHE A 226 8.20 -17.46 21.82
C PHE A 226 7.25 -18.21 20.88
N VAL A 227 5.96 -18.20 21.23
CA VAL A 227 4.91 -18.84 20.44
C VAL A 227 4.10 -17.77 19.73
N ALA A 228 3.80 -18.00 18.45
CA ALA A 228 2.91 -17.17 17.66
C ALA A 228 2.16 -18.00 16.62
N SER A 229 0.94 -17.57 16.27
CA SER A 229 0.15 -18.16 15.18
C SER A 229 0.85 -17.95 13.83
N THR A 230 0.68 -18.89 12.90
CA THR A 230 1.17 -18.77 11.52
C THR A 230 0.66 -17.51 10.82
N HIS A 231 -0.54 -17.03 11.16
CA HIS A 231 -1.17 -15.85 10.60
C HIS A 231 -0.80 -14.55 11.32
N ALA A 232 -0.11 -14.62 12.46
CA ALA A 232 0.31 -13.43 13.18
C ALA A 232 1.43 -12.68 12.44
N TYR A 233 1.49 -11.38 12.70
CA TYR A 233 2.65 -10.55 12.37
C TYR A 233 3.63 -10.54 13.53
N ILE A 234 4.90 -10.46 13.22
CA ILE A 234 5.92 -10.06 14.16
C ILE A 234 6.42 -8.68 13.76
N LEU A 235 6.31 -7.74 14.67
CA LEU A 235 6.91 -6.42 14.56
C LEU A 235 8.30 -6.49 15.17
N PHE A 236 9.33 -6.19 14.40
CA PHE A 236 10.72 -6.11 14.84
C PHE A 236 11.10 -4.64 14.98
N PHE A 237 11.54 -4.27 16.16
CA PHE A 237 11.98 -2.92 16.46
C PHE A 237 13.50 -2.89 16.55
N THR A 238 14.12 -1.95 15.86
CA THR A 238 15.58 -1.82 15.81
C THR A 238 16.08 -0.75 16.76
N ASP A 239 17.37 -0.81 17.10
CA ASP A 239 18.04 0.20 17.92
C ASP A 239 17.98 1.61 17.29
N HIS A 240 17.76 1.71 15.98
CA HIS A 240 17.54 2.97 15.25
C HIS A 240 16.09 3.49 15.35
N GLY A 241 15.21 2.79 16.07
CA GLY A 241 13.81 3.19 16.22
C GLY A 241 12.93 2.92 15.01
N ILE A 242 13.34 2.02 14.14
CA ILE A 242 12.58 1.55 12.96
C ILE A 242 11.80 0.29 13.34
N CYS A 243 10.61 0.14 12.76
CA CYS A 243 9.79 -1.05 12.87
C CYS A 243 9.68 -1.75 11.52
N HIS A 244 10.02 -3.03 11.48
CA HIS A 244 9.85 -3.93 10.35
C HIS A 244 8.78 -4.97 10.66
N TRP A 245 8.17 -5.55 9.61
CA TRP A 245 7.13 -6.57 9.73
C TRP A 245 7.55 -7.87 9.07
N LEU A 246 7.19 -8.97 9.69
CA LEU A 246 7.30 -10.29 9.10
C LEU A 246 6.07 -11.13 9.49
N LYS A 247 5.40 -11.70 8.51
CA LYS A 247 4.38 -12.73 8.76
C LYS A 247 5.06 -14.01 9.26
N VAL A 248 4.50 -14.63 10.28
CA VAL A 248 5.07 -15.88 10.86
C VAL A 248 5.20 -16.97 9.80
N HIS A 249 4.23 -17.11 8.90
CA HIS A 249 4.29 -18.12 7.84
C HIS A 249 5.46 -17.92 6.85
N ARG A 250 6.02 -16.71 6.74
CA ARG A 250 7.20 -16.41 5.89
C ARG A 250 8.53 -16.81 6.54
N ILE A 251 8.54 -17.07 7.86
CA ILE A 251 9.71 -17.60 8.54
C ILE A 251 9.90 -19.04 8.09
N PRO A 252 11.13 -19.46 7.74
CA PRO A 252 11.37 -20.82 7.28
C PRO A 252 11.01 -21.85 8.36
N SER A 253 10.20 -22.83 7.98
CA SER A 253 9.91 -24.01 8.82
C SER A 253 11.05 -25.00 8.65
N LEU A 254 11.83 -25.19 9.69
CA LEU A 254 13.04 -26.01 9.67
C LEU A 254 13.04 -27.03 10.83
N GLY A 255 13.83 -28.07 10.71
CA GLY A 255 13.98 -29.02 11.78
C GLY A 255 14.59 -28.42 13.05
N ARG A 256 14.36 -29.08 14.21
CA ARG A 256 14.82 -28.61 15.53
C ARG A 256 16.31 -28.29 15.56
N LEU A 257 17.15 -29.13 14.96
CA LEU A 257 18.61 -28.98 14.96
C LEU A 257 19.15 -28.04 13.88
N ALA A 258 18.30 -27.55 12.95
CA ALA A 258 18.71 -26.61 11.91
C ALA A 258 19.06 -25.25 12.52
N ARG A 259 20.03 -24.56 11.92
CA ARG A 259 20.50 -23.23 12.36
C ARG A 259 19.45 -22.14 12.21
N GLY A 260 18.60 -22.20 11.19
CA GLY A 260 17.69 -21.10 10.82
C GLY A 260 18.19 -20.32 9.60
N LYS A 261 17.49 -19.24 9.26
CA LYS A 261 17.86 -18.29 8.22
C LYS A 261 18.22 -16.95 8.85
N ALA A 262 19.26 -16.30 8.38
CA ALA A 262 19.63 -14.99 8.89
C ALA A 262 18.47 -13.98 8.66
N ILE A 263 18.11 -13.27 9.70
CA ILE A 263 16.96 -12.34 9.69
C ILE A 263 17.17 -11.17 8.71
N VAL A 264 18.41 -10.77 8.49
CA VAL A 264 18.79 -9.77 7.48
C VAL A 264 18.44 -10.19 6.04
N ASN A 265 18.23 -11.49 5.79
CA ASN A 265 17.75 -11.99 4.50
C ASN A 265 16.22 -12.01 4.38
N LEU A 266 15.51 -11.72 5.48
CA LEU A 266 14.06 -11.66 5.55
C LEU A 266 13.54 -10.23 5.71
N LEU A 267 14.34 -9.37 6.36
CA LEU A 267 14.06 -7.95 6.59
C LEU A 267 15.16 -7.12 5.92
N GLN A 268 14.78 -6.00 5.33
CA GLN A 268 15.74 -5.04 4.78
C GLN A 268 16.24 -4.12 5.89
N LEU A 269 17.24 -4.61 6.65
CA LEU A 269 17.91 -3.82 7.68
C LEU A 269 19.03 -2.96 7.07
N GLU A 270 19.24 -1.79 7.63
CA GLU A 270 20.38 -0.96 7.31
C GLU A 270 21.69 -1.55 7.87
N LYS A 271 22.82 -1.03 7.38
CA LYS A 271 24.13 -1.42 7.90
C LYS A 271 24.21 -1.01 9.38
N ASP A 272 24.68 -1.93 10.23
CA ASP A 272 24.84 -1.76 11.67
C ASP A 272 23.53 -1.63 12.49
N GLU A 273 22.36 -1.80 11.86
CA GLU A 273 21.05 -1.83 12.54
C GLU A 273 20.84 -3.16 13.24
N LYS A 274 20.44 -3.13 14.53
CA LYS A 274 20.20 -4.31 15.35
C LYS A 274 18.76 -4.40 15.81
N ILE A 275 18.23 -5.59 15.86
CA ILE A 275 16.89 -5.85 16.44
C ILE A 275 17.04 -5.88 17.95
N GLU A 276 16.34 -5.01 18.66
CA GLU A 276 16.34 -4.93 20.11
C GLU A 276 15.05 -5.46 20.75
N ALA A 277 13.93 -5.37 20.02
CA ALA A 277 12.67 -5.86 20.52
C ALA A 277 11.80 -6.44 19.41
N PHE A 278 10.90 -7.33 19.79
CA PHE A 278 9.87 -7.86 18.89
C PHE A 278 8.55 -7.99 19.63
N VAL A 279 7.46 -7.86 18.86
CA VAL A 279 6.10 -7.93 19.36
C VAL A 279 5.26 -8.72 18.38
N THR A 280 4.49 -9.69 18.88
CA THR A 280 3.55 -10.46 18.05
C THR A 280 2.20 -9.76 18.01
N VAL A 281 1.62 -9.63 16.83
CA VAL A 281 0.32 -8.97 16.61
C VAL A 281 -0.54 -9.85 15.73
N ARG A 282 -1.74 -10.16 16.19
CA ARG A 282 -2.72 -10.94 15.42
C ARG A 282 -3.66 -10.02 14.63
N ASP A 283 -4.20 -8.99 15.29
CA ASP A 283 -5.04 -7.98 14.68
C ASP A 283 -4.56 -6.57 15.08
N PHE A 284 -4.39 -5.70 14.10
CA PHE A 284 -4.01 -4.30 14.31
C PHE A 284 -5.20 -3.41 14.74
N ASN A 285 -6.43 -3.93 14.68
CA ASN A 285 -7.61 -3.20 15.13
C ASN A 285 -7.88 -3.37 16.63
N ASP A 286 -7.14 -4.25 17.31
CA ASP A 286 -7.19 -4.37 18.75
C ASP A 286 -6.90 -3.03 19.43
N PRO A 287 -7.58 -2.70 20.53
CA PRO A 287 -7.43 -1.41 21.23
C PRO A 287 -6.18 -1.38 22.11
N TYR A 288 -5.06 -1.82 21.55
CA TYR A 288 -3.77 -1.88 22.23
C TYR A 288 -2.83 -0.77 21.76
N TYR A 289 -1.77 -0.61 22.52
CA TYR A 289 -0.70 0.34 22.24
C TYR A 289 0.64 -0.40 22.14
N VAL A 290 1.54 0.17 21.35
CA VAL A 290 2.96 -0.17 21.36
C VAL A 290 3.67 0.85 22.23
N THR A 291 4.15 0.40 23.38
CA THR A 291 4.93 1.23 24.31
C THR A 291 6.40 0.90 24.17
N MET A 292 7.21 1.91 23.96
CA MET A 292 8.63 1.81 23.64
C MET A 292 9.44 2.64 24.64
N VAL A 293 10.65 2.19 24.93
CA VAL A 293 11.57 2.92 25.80
C VAL A 293 12.96 2.99 25.18
N THR A 294 13.64 4.13 25.38
CA THR A 294 14.99 4.34 24.90
C THR A 294 16.02 4.24 26.02
N LYS A 295 17.29 4.06 25.67
CA LYS A 295 18.43 4.00 26.56
C LYS A 295 18.50 5.24 27.48
N ASN A 296 18.18 6.42 26.97
CA ASN A 296 18.22 7.68 27.71
C ASN A 296 16.95 7.96 28.52
N GLY A 297 16.05 6.96 28.64
CA GLY A 297 14.89 7.05 29.53
C GLY A 297 13.68 7.77 28.95
N THR A 298 13.62 7.92 27.64
CA THR A 298 12.43 8.40 26.94
C THR A 298 11.45 7.24 26.76
N ILE A 299 10.18 7.47 27.08
CA ILE A 299 9.08 6.54 26.84
C ILE A 299 8.13 7.10 25.80
N LYS A 300 7.60 6.23 24.96
CA LYS A 300 6.62 6.57 23.95
C LYS A 300 5.54 5.51 23.86
N LYS A 301 4.29 5.96 23.78
CA LYS A 301 3.11 5.12 23.54
C LYS A 301 2.49 5.52 22.22
N SER A 302 2.23 4.55 21.35
CA SER A 302 1.57 4.76 20.03
C SER A 302 0.50 3.71 19.82
N ASP A 303 -0.61 4.10 19.19
CA ASP A 303 -1.70 3.17 18.88
C ASP A 303 -1.21 2.04 17.98
N LEU A 304 -1.58 0.79 18.29
CA LEU A 304 -1.21 -0.39 17.52
C LEU A 304 -1.64 -0.26 16.05
N LYS A 305 -2.82 0.31 15.80
CA LYS A 305 -3.35 0.56 14.46
C LYS A 305 -2.41 1.41 13.58
N SER A 306 -1.61 2.28 14.19
CA SER A 306 -0.64 3.09 13.43
C SER A 306 0.47 2.27 12.76
N PHE A 307 0.63 1.01 13.15
CA PHE A 307 1.58 0.05 12.59
C PHE A 307 0.96 -0.90 11.54
N SER A 308 -0.31 -0.75 11.17
CA SER A 308 -1.04 -1.66 10.28
C SER A 308 -0.60 -1.63 8.80
N ARG A 309 0.20 -0.64 8.39
CA ARG A 309 0.63 -0.47 7.01
C ARG A 309 2.13 -0.71 6.86
N PRO A 310 2.54 -1.97 6.62
CA PRO A 310 3.94 -2.32 6.44
C PRO A 310 4.56 -1.66 5.20
N ARG A 311 5.85 -1.35 5.31
CA ARG A 311 6.69 -0.92 4.17
C ARG A 311 7.93 -1.79 4.13
N VAL A 312 8.45 -2.06 2.95
CA VAL A 312 9.62 -2.94 2.74
C VAL A 312 10.83 -2.45 3.54
N ASN A 313 11.08 -1.13 3.56
CA ASN A 313 12.19 -0.52 4.29
C ASN A 313 11.85 -0.17 5.75
N GLY A 314 10.79 -0.77 6.32
CA GLY A 314 10.32 -0.42 7.65
C GLY A 314 9.64 0.95 7.73
N ILE A 315 9.23 1.31 8.93
CA ILE A 315 8.68 2.64 9.27
C ILE A 315 9.31 3.15 10.55
N ILE A 316 9.40 4.46 10.68
CA ILE A 316 9.81 5.09 11.93
C ILE A 316 8.77 4.76 13.01
N ALA A 317 9.20 4.10 14.08
CA ALA A 317 8.40 3.80 15.25
C ALA A 317 8.59 4.89 16.33
N ILE A 318 9.79 5.39 16.49
CA ILE A 318 10.15 6.48 17.39
C ILE A 318 11.26 7.32 16.74
N LYS A 319 11.17 8.64 16.86
CA LYS A 319 12.26 9.53 16.47
C LYS A 319 13.26 9.62 17.62
N LEU A 320 14.43 9.04 17.44
CA LEU A 320 15.52 9.08 18.41
C LEU A 320 16.26 10.42 18.35
N LEU A 321 16.84 10.81 19.48
CA LEU A 321 17.84 11.87 19.56
C LEU A 321 19.23 11.29 19.25
N ASP A 322 20.19 12.18 18.95
CA ASP A 322 21.56 11.78 18.74
C ASP A 322 22.07 11.03 20.01
N ASP A 323 22.80 9.94 19.80
CA ASP A 323 23.34 9.05 20.85
C ASP A 323 22.29 8.27 21.68
N ASP A 324 20.98 8.33 21.34
CA ASP A 324 19.96 7.51 21.98
C ASP A 324 19.63 6.28 21.14
N LYS A 325 19.21 5.21 21.79
CA LYS A 325 18.82 3.95 21.16
C LYS A 325 17.52 3.42 21.75
N LEU A 326 16.70 2.84 20.90
CA LEU A 326 15.58 2.03 21.37
C LEU A 326 16.13 0.78 22.03
N ILE A 327 15.61 0.40 23.20
CA ILE A 327 16.04 -0.80 23.92
C ILE A 327 14.91 -1.83 24.09
N GLU A 328 13.66 -1.37 24.15
CA GLU A 328 12.55 -2.29 24.36
C GLU A 328 11.23 -1.75 23.80
N ALA A 329 10.35 -2.64 23.34
CA ALA A 329 8.98 -2.36 22.89
C ALA A 329 8.05 -3.47 23.38
N LYS A 330 6.89 -3.08 23.92
CA LYS A 330 5.86 -4.02 24.43
C LYS A 330 4.45 -3.56 24.07
N ILE A 331 3.53 -4.52 23.97
CA ILE A 331 2.09 -4.23 23.89
C ILE A 331 1.54 -3.89 25.27
N THR A 332 0.78 -2.81 25.34
CA THR A 332 0.09 -2.36 26.54
C THR A 332 -1.40 -2.12 26.24
N GLU A 333 -2.23 -2.14 27.29
CA GLU A 333 -3.70 -2.08 27.20
C GLU A 333 -4.28 -0.69 27.44
N GLY A 334 -3.42 0.28 27.78
CA GLY A 334 -3.80 1.68 27.93
C GLY A 334 -3.79 2.20 29.37
N ASP A 335 -3.84 1.31 30.36
CA ASP A 335 -3.87 1.62 31.79
C ASP A 335 -2.89 0.79 32.65
N ASN A 336 -1.97 0.07 32.02
CA ASN A 336 -1.01 -0.76 32.72
C ASN A 336 -0.02 0.07 33.54
N ASP A 337 0.43 -0.48 34.64
CA ASP A 337 1.58 0.04 35.36
C ASP A 337 2.89 -0.37 34.66
N ILE A 338 3.76 0.61 34.44
CA ILE A 338 5.05 0.43 33.82
C ILE A 338 6.17 0.68 34.82
N ILE A 339 7.18 -0.18 34.78
CA ILE A 339 8.40 0.00 35.56
C ILE A 339 9.58 0.13 34.60
N LEU A 340 10.31 1.24 34.68
CA LEU A 340 11.58 1.44 33.97
C LEU A 340 12.71 1.23 34.95
N ALA A 341 13.65 0.36 34.60
CA ALA A 341 14.81 0.05 35.43
C ALA A 341 16.11 0.52 34.79
N THR A 342 17.03 1.02 35.61
CA THR A 342 18.29 1.57 35.15
C THR A 342 19.47 0.68 35.53
N ARG A 343 20.57 0.79 34.80
CA ARG A 343 21.80 0.03 34.98
C ARG A 343 22.38 0.17 36.36
N ASN A 344 22.27 1.36 36.98
CA ASN A 344 22.76 1.63 38.34
C ASN A 344 21.79 1.13 39.44
N GLY A 345 20.77 0.33 39.06
CA GLY A 345 19.89 -0.37 40.00
C GLY A 345 18.74 0.49 40.55
N TYR A 346 18.30 1.51 39.85
CA TYR A 346 17.09 2.27 40.17
C TYR A 346 15.92 1.84 39.31
N ALA A 347 14.70 2.05 39.83
CA ALA A 347 13.47 1.76 39.08
C ALA A 347 12.40 2.82 39.37
N ASN A 348 11.66 3.22 38.33
CA ASN A 348 10.53 4.10 38.43
C ASN A 348 9.25 3.37 38.00
N ARG A 349 8.25 3.28 38.89
CA ARG A 349 6.92 2.75 38.60
C ARG A 349 5.94 3.90 38.41
N PHE A 350 5.20 3.89 37.31
CA PHE A 350 4.16 4.86 37.01
C PHE A 350 3.09 4.20 36.12
N ASN A 351 1.88 4.80 36.10
CA ASN A 351 0.84 4.31 35.21
C ASN A 351 1.05 4.83 33.79
N GLU A 352 0.83 3.98 32.79
CA GLU A 352 1.04 4.33 31.38
C GLU A 352 0.15 5.47 30.86
N THR A 353 -0.95 5.80 31.58
CA THR A 353 -1.80 6.97 31.27
C THR A 353 -1.05 8.29 31.41
N ASP A 354 0.01 8.34 32.20
CA ASP A 354 0.90 9.49 32.29
C ASP A 354 1.65 9.75 30.96
N ALA A 355 1.80 8.74 30.12
CA ALA A 355 2.36 8.86 28.77
C ALA A 355 1.21 8.87 27.75
N ARG A 356 0.85 10.06 27.25
CA ARG A 356 -0.17 10.20 26.20
C ARG A 356 0.19 9.40 24.95
N SER A 357 -0.81 8.86 24.25
CA SER A 357 -0.60 8.28 22.91
C SER A 357 -0.12 9.35 21.93
N MET A 358 0.87 9.00 21.11
CA MET A 358 1.53 9.90 20.17
C MET A 358 1.76 9.22 18.82
N GLY A 359 1.77 10.03 17.75
CA GLY A 359 2.08 9.57 16.41
C GLY A 359 3.50 8.98 16.31
N ARG A 360 3.71 8.06 15.37
CA ARG A 360 4.97 7.31 15.18
C ARG A 360 6.23 8.20 15.06
N ASN A 361 6.14 9.34 14.39
CA ASN A 361 7.28 10.21 14.11
C ASN A 361 7.64 11.15 15.29
N SER A 362 7.02 10.99 16.47
CA SER A 362 7.36 11.78 17.66
C SER A 362 8.52 11.16 18.45
N GLN A 363 9.18 11.95 19.26
CA GLN A 363 10.30 11.51 20.11
C GLN A 363 9.83 10.76 21.37
N GLY A 364 8.65 11.05 21.87
CA GLY A 364 8.18 10.55 23.16
C GLY A 364 8.31 11.59 24.28
N VAL A 365 8.24 11.12 25.50
CA VAL A 365 8.31 11.93 26.74
C VAL A 365 9.26 11.29 27.75
N ARG A 366 9.77 12.04 28.68
CA ARG A 366 10.64 11.51 29.74
C ARG A 366 9.88 10.50 30.61
N GLY A 367 10.35 9.25 30.65
CA GLY A 367 9.82 8.17 31.46
C GLY A 367 10.49 8.08 32.82
N ILE A 368 11.81 8.27 32.86
CA ILE A 368 12.62 8.30 34.05
C ILE A 368 13.70 9.39 33.94
N SER A 369 14.04 10.04 35.05
CA SER A 369 15.19 10.96 35.12
C SER A 369 16.42 10.19 35.55
N LEU A 370 17.32 9.98 34.63
CA LEU A 370 18.58 9.28 34.85
C LEU A 370 19.52 10.10 35.75
N ARG A 371 20.37 9.42 36.51
CA ARG A 371 21.53 9.97 37.17
C ARG A 371 22.71 9.97 36.22
N ASP A 372 23.78 10.66 36.61
CA ASP A 372 24.99 10.72 35.79
C ASP A 372 25.49 9.30 35.44
N ASP A 373 25.88 9.10 34.19
CA ASP A 373 26.37 7.84 33.62
C ASP A 373 25.41 6.63 33.74
N ASP A 374 24.12 6.87 33.95
CA ASP A 374 23.10 5.81 34.02
C ASP A 374 22.33 5.67 32.70
N GLN A 375 21.79 4.49 32.50
CA GLN A 375 20.95 4.18 31.31
C GLN A 375 19.82 3.23 31.69
N VAL A 376 18.71 3.30 30.96
CA VAL A 376 17.64 2.32 31.09
C VAL A 376 18.09 1.00 30.49
N VAL A 377 17.79 -0.11 31.18
CA VAL A 377 18.12 -1.47 30.74
C VAL A 377 16.92 -2.38 30.61
N ALA A 378 15.78 -2.02 31.21
CA ALA A 378 14.56 -2.81 31.10
C ALA A 378 13.30 -1.97 31.27
N MET A 379 12.23 -2.40 30.59
CA MET A 379 10.87 -1.94 30.78
C MET A 379 9.98 -3.12 31.16
N VAL A 380 9.33 -3.07 32.29
CA VAL A 380 8.34 -4.07 32.72
C VAL A 380 6.96 -3.48 32.63
N VAL A 381 6.05 -4.18 31.96
CA VAL A 381 4.60 -3.91 31.98
C VAL A 381 4.00 -4.90 32.95
N ILE A 382 3.40 -4.42 34.02
CA ILE A 382 2.78 -5.27 35.06
C ILE A 382 1.44 -5.80 34.51
N LYS A 383 1.38 -7.11 34.33
CA LYS A 383 0.20 -7.82 33.83
C LYS A 383 -0.31 -8.91 34.75
N ARG A 384 0.52 -9.35 35.70
CA ARG A 384 0.21 -10.47 36.60
C ARG A 384 0.40 -10.06 38.06
N GLU A 385 -0.26 -10.74 38.96
CA GLU A 385 0.04 -10.65 40.40
C GLU A 385 1.30 -11.48 40.72
N GLY A 386 2.44 -10.85 40.64
CA GLY A 386 3.74 -11.51 40.76
C GLY A 386 4.78 -10.67 41.53
N THR A 387 6.03 -11.00 41.34
CA THR A 387 7.19 -10.31 41.89
C THR A 387 8.10 -9.82 40.78
N LEU A 388 8.97 -8.86 41.06
CA LEU A 388 9.99 -8.38 40.15
C LEU A 388 11.31 -9.11 40.39
N LEU A 389 11.78 -9.85 39.40
CA LEU A 389 13.09 -10.48 39.39
C LEU A 389 14.13 -9.49 38.84
N SER A 390 15.09 -9.10 39.65
CA SER A 390 16.24 -8.29 39.26
C SER A 390 17.46 -9.19 39.07
N ILE A 391 18.20 -9.01 37.98
CA ILE A 391 19.43 -9.78 37.66
C ILE A 391 20.56 -8.80 37.37
N SER A 392 21.76 -9.08 37.89
CA SER A 392 22.95 -8.25 37.70
C SER A 392 24.08 -8.97 36.96
N GLU A 393 25.04 -8.19 36.46
CA GLU A 393 26.17 -8.60 35.61
C GLU A 393 26.91 -9.84 36.16
N ASN A 394 27.15 -9.88 37.49
CA ASN A 394 27.93 -10.96 38.12
C ASN A 394 27.06 -12.13 38.58
N GLY A 395 25.88 -12.34 37.96
CA GLY A 395 25.02 -13.49 38.19
C GLY A 395 24.27 -13.48 39.53
N TYR A 396 24.14 -12.35 40.18
CA TYR A 396 23.27 -12.15 41.34
C TYR A 396 21.89 -11.73 40.94
N GLY A 397 20.90 -12.11 41.72
CA GLY A 397 19.53 -11.66 41.52
C GLY A 397 18.65 -11.89 42.73
N LYS A 398 17.47 -11.36 42.67
CA LYS A 398 16.46 -11.49 43.74
C LYS A 398 15.08 -11.20 43.17
N ARG A 399 14.06 -11.68 43.88
CA ARG A 399 12.70 -11.25 43.70
C ARG A 399 12.33 -10.18 44.70
N THR A 400 11.47 -9.26 44.30
CA THR A 400 10.96 -8.18 45.17
C THR A 400 9.49 -8.00 44.91
N GLU A 401 8.68 -7.84 45.98
CA GLU A 401 7.26 -7.58 45.85
C GLU A 401 6.99 -6.29 45.07
N ILE A 402 6.01 -6.35 44.13
CA ILE A 402 5.61 -5.18 43.33
C ILE A 402 5.08 -4.06 44.23
N SER A 403 4.42 -4.39 45.35
CA SER A 403 3.94 -3.45 46.35
C SER A 403 5.05 -2.60 46.96
N GLY A 404 6.28 -3.10 46.96
CA GLY A 404 7.47 -2.35 47.38
C GLY A 404 7.81 -1.15 46.49
N TYR A 405 7.23 -1.03 45.31
CA TYR A 405 7.44 0.07 44.35
C TYR A 405 6.22 1.00 44.33
N LYS A 406 6.31 2.10 45.06
CA LYS A 406 5.23 3.11 45.07
C LYS A 406 5.01 3.64 43.64
N VAL A 407 3.74 3.69 43.21
CA VAL A 407 3.37 4.35 41.95
C VAL A 407 3.66 5.85 42.07
N THR A 408 4.44 6.36 41.15
CA THR A 408 4.85 7.79 41.10
C THR A 408 4.48 8.35 39.72
N LYS A 409 4.78 9.61 39.47
CA LYS A 409 4.64 10.15 38.10
C LYS A 409 5.83 9.72 37.23
N ARG A 410 5.63 9.63 35.91
CA ARG A 410 6.73 9.47 34.96
C ARG A 410 7.78 10.58 35.14
N GLY A 411 9.00 10.33 34.76
CA GLY A 411 10.09 11.30 34.84
C GLY A 411 10.69 11.49 36.26
N SER A 412 10.26 10.68 37.24
CA SER A 412 10.94 10.70 38.56
C SER A 412 12.30 10.01 38.49
N LYS A 413 13.16 10.25 39.52
CA LYS A 413 14.49 9.60 39.62
C LYS A 413 14.41 8.11 40.04
N GLY A 414 13.22 7.61 40.36
CA GLY A 414 13.01 6.26 40.82
C GLY A 414 13.56 5.94 42.19
N VAL A 415 13.39 4.69 42.61
CA VAL A 415 13.84 4.13 43.88
C VAL A 415 14.84 3.01 43.61
N ILE A 416 15.69 2.69 44.60
CA ILE A 416 16.63 1.56 44.47
C ILE A 416 15.83 0.25 44.30
N THR A 417 16.08 -0.50 43.25
CA THR A 417 15.55 -1.85 42.99
C THR A 417 16.59 -2.92 43.32
N LEU A 418 17.85 -2.66 43.04
CA LEU A 418 18.98 -3.50 43.38
C LEU A 418 20.15 -2.62 43.85
N LYS A 419 20.73 -2.90 45.03
CA LYS A 419 21.93 -2.23 45.46
C LYS A 419 23.13 -2.78 44.67
N THR A 420 23.59 -2.00 43.69
CA THR A 420 24.76 -2.35 42.86
C THR A 420 26.06 -2.09 43.63
N THR A 421 26.99 -3.03 43.59
CA THR A 421 28.32 -3.00 44.21
C THR A 421 29.30 -3.74 43.29
N GLU A 422 30.61 -3.66 43.57
CA GLU A 422 31.60 -4.45 42.81
C GLU A 422 31.32 -5.95 42.82
N ARG A 423 30.76 -6.44 43.94
CA ARG A 423 30.45 -7.86 44.11
C ARG A 423 29.40 -8.37 43.12
N ASN A 424 28.30 -7.63 42.94
CA ASN A 424 27.18 -8.11 42.13
C ASN A 424 27.12 -7.43 40.73
N GLY A 425 27.89 -6.37 40.50
CA GLY A 425 27.89 -5.66 39.22
C GLY A 425 26.64 -4.79 39.01
N LYS A 426 26.46 -4.30 37.83
CA LYS A 426 25.32 -3.45 37.43
C LYS A 426 24.06 -4.29 37.13
N LEU A 427 22.89 -3.65 37.19
CA LEU A 427 21.63 -4.30 36.79
C LEU A 427 21.63 -4.50 35.27
N ILE A 428 21.28 -5.70 34.83
CA ILE A 428 21.17 -6.05 33.40
C ILE A 428 19.74 -6.35 32.96
N SER A 429 18.89 -6.85 33.89
CA SER A 429 17.50 -7.21 33.55
C SER A 429 16.58 -7.05 34.75
N LEU A 430 15.32 -6.70 34.44
CA LEU A 430 14.20 -6.70 35.39
C LEU A 430 13.01 -7.36 34.68
N LEU A 431 12.40 -8.37 35.32
CA LEU A 431 11.30 -9.14 34.77
C LEU A 431 10.18 -9.31 35.81
N GLU A 432 8.92 -9.33 35.34
CA GLU A 432 7.80 -9.77 36.14
C GLU A 432 7.76 -11.31 36.13
N VAL A 433 7.70 -11.93 37.31
CA VAL A 433 7.68 -13.39 37.45
C VAL A 433 6.67 -13.82 38.51
N VAL A 434 6.12 -15.03 38.33
CA VAL A 434 5.27 -15.72 39.31
C VAL A 434 5.95 -17.00 39.77
N ASP A 435 5.50 -17.54 40.91
CA ASP A 435 6.15 -18.73 41.55
C ASP A 435 6.21 -19.97 40.64
N ASN A 436 5.27 -20.15 39.75
CA ASN A 436 5.21 -21.26 38.83
C ASN A 436 6.04 -21.08 37.55
N ASP A 437 6.66 -19.94 37.35
CA ASP A 437 7.55 -19.70 36.21
C ASP A 437 8.88 -20.45 36.38
N ASP A 438 9.46 -20.83 35.25
CA ASP A 438 10.82 -21.29 35.15
C ASP A 438 11.68 -20.23 34.47
N LEU A 439 12.83 -19.96 35.08
CA LEU A 439 13.82 -19.02 34.59
C LEU A 439 14.91 -19.74 33.81
N MET A 440 15.20 -19.26 32.62
CA MET A 440 16.39 -19.64 31.87
C MET A 440 17.38 -18.47 31.87
N ILE A 441 18.56 -18.71 32.43
CA ILE A 441 19.66 -17.73 32.41
C ILE A 441 20.69 -18.23 31.41
N VAL A 442 21.10 -17.36 30.52
CA VAL A 442 22.12 -17.60 29.51
C VAL A 442 23.29 -16.69 29.75
N THR A 443 24.50 -17.23 29.84
CA THR A 443 25.73 -16.45 29.98
C THR A 443 26.25 -16.01 28.60
N ARG A 444 27.20 -15.09 28.60
CA ARG A 444 27.84 -14.59 27.37
C ARG A 444 28.56 -15.73 26.61
N ASP A 445 29.11 -16.72 27.31
CA ASP A 445 29.79 -17.87 26.72
C ASP A 445 28.81 -19.00 26.32
N GLY A 446 27.48 -18.74 26.39
CA GLY A 446 26.46 -19.69 25.94
C GLY A 446 26.09 -20.78 26.98
N MET A 447 26.52 -20.67 28.22
CA MET A 447 26.06 -21.53 29.31
C MET A 447 24.60 -21.26 29.64
N ILE A 448 23.79 -22.29 29.74
CA ILE A 448 22.35 -22.18 30.03
C ILE A 448 22.02 -22.89 31.34
N ILE A 449 21.40 -22.18 32.27
CA ILE A 449 20.83 -22.72 33.49
C ILE A 449 19.33 -22.52 33.50
N ARG A 450 18.58 -23.59 33.85
CA ARG A 450 17.16 -23.52 34.13
C ARG A 450 16.93 -23.71 35.62
N GLN A 451 16.21 -22.79 36.24
CA GLN A 451 15.79 -22.93 37.62
C GLN A 451 14.37 -22.41 37.83
N SER A 452 13.66 -22.99 38.78
CA SER A 452 12.30 -22.56 39.11
C SER A 452 12.37 -21.25 39.91
N VAL A 453 11.51 -20.32 39.55
CA VAL A 453 11.42 -18.98 40.16
C VAL A 453 11.15 -19.03 41.65
N ASN A 454 10.35 -20.01 42.15
CA ASN A 454 10.05 -20.20 43.56
C ASN A 454 11.28 -20.47 44.44
N LYS A 455 12.41 -20.90 43.85
CA LYS A 455 13.68 -21.11 44.59
C LYS A 455 14.48 -19.82 44.78
N ILE A 456 14.09 -18.73 44.16
CA ILE A 456 14.72 -17.42 44.28
C ILE A 456 14.06 -16.66 45.42
N SER A 457 14.84 -16.21 46.38
CA SER A 457 14.33 -15.51 47.56
C SER A 457 13.65 -14.20 47.24
N VAL A 458 12.49 -13.96 47.85
CA VAL A 458 11.80 -12.65 47.84
C VAL A 458 12.41 -11.81 48.98
N ILE A 459 13.09 -10.72 48.62
CA ILE A 459 13.77 -9.83 49.58
C ILE A 459 13.57 -8.37 49.22
N GLY A 460 13.83 -7.48 50.17
CA GLY A 460 13.60 -6.08 50.02
C GLY A 460 14.43 -5.41 48.89
N ARG A 461 13.94 -4.29 48.37
CA ARG A 461 14.52 -3.56 47.24
C ARG A 461 16.00 -3.19 47.42
N ASN A 462 16.35 -2.65 48.55
CA ASN A 462 17.68 -2.12 48.82
C ASN A 462 18.65 -3.23 49.32
N THR A 463 18.77 -4.33 48.57
CA THR A 463 19.69 -5.45 48.84
C THR A 463 20.46 -5.83 47.58
N GLN A 464 21.57 -6.57 47.77
CA GLN A 464 22.45 -7.00 46.66
C GLN A 464 21.94 -8.24 45.91
N GLY A 465 20.95 -8.95 46.44
CA GLY A 465 20.46 -10.22 45.88
C GLY A 465 21.33 -11.41 46.35
N VAL A 466 20.98 -12.60 45.86
CA VAL A 466 21.67 -13.87 46.05
C VAL A 466 22.29 -14.35 44.77
N ARG A 467 23.27 -15.20 44.79
CA ARG A 467 23.89 -15.74 43.60
C ARG A 467 22.92 -16.71 42.93
N LEU A 468 22.53 -16.44 41.69
CA LEU A 468 21.67 -17.26 40.86
C LEU A 468 22.49 -18.20 39.97
N ILE A 469 23.63 -17.72 39.47
CA ILE A 469 24.56 -18.48 38.63
C ILE A 469 25.99 -18.15 39.06
N ALA A 470 26.86 -19.15 39.03
CA ALA A 470 28.31 -18.95 39.20
C ALA A 470 28.88 -18.68 37.79
N LEU A 471 29.44 -17.51 37.58
CA LEU A 471 30.14 -17.13 36.35
C LEU A 471 31.62 -17.47 36.48
N ASN A 472 32.26 -17.84 35.38
CA ASN A 472 33.69 -17.98 35.25
C ASN A 472 34.30 -16.62 34.86
N GLU A 473 35.62 -16.44 35.00
CA GLU A 473 36.30 -15.16 34.66
C GLU A 473 36.14 -14.71 33.20
N LYS A 474 35.65 -15.59 32.33
CA LYS A 474 35.39 -15.31 30.91
C LYS A 474 33.92 -15.01 30.59
N ASP A 475 33.00 -15.32 31.46
CA ASP A 475 31.55 -15.09 31.32
C ASP A 475 31.19 -13.63 31.67
#